data_8e53a9ae0ba1e2fb8df53fa9a4ff9328
#
_entry.id   8e53a9ae0ba1e2fb8df53fa9a4ff9328
#
_cell.length_a   1.000
_cell.length_b   1.000
_cell.length_c   1.000
_cell.angle_alpha   90.00
_cell.angle_beta   90.00
_cell.angle_gamma   90.00
#
_symmetry.space_group_name_H-M   'P 1'
#
loop_
_entity.id
_entity.type
_entity.pdbx_description
1 polymer ?
#
loop_
_entity_poly.entity_id
_entity_poly.type
_entity_poly.pdbx_seq_one_letter_code
_entity_poly.pdbx_strand_id
1 'polypeptide(L)'
;MNMSDGKDANEYLLNAKADVFVKQWWEAEVFTPDGIVRPSELLAAVKVPLRRGLTSYPFRQLDNMLYGIRPAELVTLCAGSGLGKSTILRELVVAMLKQDKDGCMGLMFLEETPERTLRGLIGLEMNKPIHLPDCDYSPEEVDRVYHATNYENRVFFWDAFGSNFARS
;
A
#
# COMPACT_ATOMS: atom_id res chain seq x y z
N MET A 1 12.21 -18.27 -29.06
CA MET A 1 11.55 -18.24 -30.37
C MET A 1 10.15 -18.80 -30.19
N ASN A 2 9.13 -18.01 -30.51
CA ASN A 2 7.74 -18.51 -30.51
C ASN A 2 7.44 -19.08 -31.88
N MET A 3 7.20 -20.39 -31.97
CA MET A 3 6.95 -21.06 -33.23
C MET A 3 5.45 -20.99 -33.51
N SER A 4 5.07 -20.42 -34.65
CA SER A 4 3.65 -20.24 -35.04
C SER A 4 2.99 -21.45 -35.63
N ASP A 5 3.77 -22.30 -36.33
CA ASP A 5 3.25 -23.36 -37.22
C ASP A 5 3.75 -24.76 -36.83
N GLY A 6 4.53 -24.94 -35.79
CA GLY A 6 5.05 -26.23 -35.37
C GLY A 6 5.55 -26.19 -33.92
N LYS A 7 5.56 -27.33 -33.24
CA LYS A 7 6.01 -27.47 -31.85
C LYS A 7 7.53 -27.45 -31.72
N ASP A 8 8.22 -28.01 -32.72
CA ASP A 8 9.68 -28.09 -32.77
C ASP A 8 10.19 -28.11 -34.23
N ALA A 9 11.51 -28.01 -34.41
CA ALA A 9 12.14 -27.99 -35.72
C ALA A 9 11.85 -29.24 -36.55
N ASN A 10 11.68 -30.40 -35.90
CA ASN A 10 11.41 -31.65 -36.59
C ASN A 10 10.01 -31.64 -37.24
N GLU A 11 9.04 -31.06 -36.59
CA GLU A 11 7.67 -30.94 -37.13
C GLU A 11 7.63 -30.05 -38.40
N TYR A 12 8.47 -28.98 -38.43
CA TYR A 12 8.62 -28.19 -39.67
C TYR A 12 9.22 -28.99 -40.83
N LEU A 13 10.19 -29.88 -40.55
CA LEU A 13 10.79 -30.74 -41.56
C LEU A 13 9.78 -31.79 -42.10
N LEU A 14 9.05 -32.42 -41.19
CA LEU A 14 8.03 -33.43 -41.56
C LEU A 14 6.91 -32.83 -42.39
N ASN A 15 6.56 -31.58 -42.17
CA ASN A 15 5.52 -30.86 -42.91
C ASN A 15 6.04 -30.10 -44.14
N ALA A 16 7.29 -30.36 -44.58
CA ALA A 16 7.96 -29.68 -45.69
C ALA A 16 7.98 -28.12 -45.59
N LYS A 17 8.07 -27.60 -44.38
CA LYS A 17 8.10 -26.15 -44.08
C LYS A 17 9.48 -25.67 -43.59
N ALA A 18 10.55 -26.27 -44.09
CA ALA A 18 11.92 -25.93 -43.68
C ALA A 18 12.29 -24.45 -43.94
N ASP A 19 11.83 -23.89 -45.03
CA ASP A 19 12.00 -22.49 -45.43
C ASP A 19 11.31 -21.54 -44.43
N VAL A 20 10.11 -21.88 -43.96
CA VAL A 20 9.38 -21.12 -42.95
C VAL A 20 10.13 -21.14 -41.62
N PHE A 21 10.67 -22.29 -41.22
CA PHE A 21 11.49 -22.40 -40.00
C PHE A 21 12.74 -21.50 -40.06
N VAL A 22 13.48 -21.57 -41.21
CA VAL A 22 14.68 -20.72 -41.38
C VAL A 22 14.34 -19.24 -41.34
N LYS A 23 13.25 -18.83 -41.96
CA LYS A 23 12.78 -17.45 -41.91
C LYS A 23 12.46 -17.02 -40.47
N GLN A 24 11.66 -17.81 -39.75
CA GLN A 24 11.33 -17.51 -38.34
C GLN A 24 12.56 -17.51 -37.44
N TRP A 25 13.57 -18.32 -37.73
CA TRP A 25 14.83 -18.31 -36.99
C TRP A 25 15.58 -16.98 -37.13
N TRP A 26 15.68 -16.43 -38.32
CA TRP A 26 16.36 -15.17 -38.59
C TRP A 26 15.56 -13.94 -38.13
N GLU A 27 14.23 -14.07 -38.11
CA GLU A 27 13.32 -13.01 -37.62
C GLU A 27 13.02 -13.16 -36.12
N ALA A 28 13.62 -14.11 -35.42
CA ALA A 28 13.36 -14.35 -34.00
C ALA A 28 13.82 -13.17 -33.15
N GLU A 29 12.89 -12.63 -32.40
CA GLU A 29 13.18 -11.63 -31.38
C GLU A 29 13.77 -12.24 -30.12
N VAL A 30 14.53 -11.45 -29.37
CA VAL A 30 15.09 -11.87 -28.09
C VAL A 30 13.95 -12.09 -27.09
N PHE A 31 13.81 -13.33 -26.64
CA PHE A 31 12.84 -13.66 -25.60
C PHE A 31 13.27 -13.00 -24.27
N THR A 32 12.42 -12.14 -23.72
CA THR A 32 12.58 -11.59 -22.37
C THR A 32 11.51 -12.24 -21.49
N PRO A 33 11.88 -13.02 -20.47
CA PRO A 33 10.91 -13.59 -19.53
C PRO A 33 10.12 -12.49 -18.83
N ASP A 34 8.88 -12.81 -18.47
CA ASP A 34 8.03 -11.90 -17.70
C ASP A 34 8.72 -11.45 -16.40
N GLY A 35 8.66 -10.16 -16.13
CA GLY A 35 9.30 -9.54 -14.95
C GLY A 35 10.77 -9.13 -15.14
N ILE A 36 11.41 -9.44 -16.28
CA ILE A 36 12.75 -8.92 -16.62
C ILE A 36 12.58 -7.66 -17.48
N VAL A 37 12.98 -6.52 -16.94
CA VAL A 37 12.92 -5.21 -17.60
C VAL A 37 14.33 -4.74 -17.94
N ARG A 38 14.53 -4.24 -19.16
CA ARG A 38 15.83 -3.71 -19.59
C ARG A 38 16.02 -2.28 -19.09
N PRO A 39 17.25 -1.88 -18.74
CA PRO A 39 17.54 -0.48 -18.34
C PRO A 39 17.11 0.57 -19.37
N SER A 40 17.14 0.24 -20.67
CA SER A 40 16.69 1.13 -21.74
C SER A 40 15.20 1.49 -21.65
N GLU A 41 14.38 0.58 -21.18
CA GLU A 41 12.94 0.77 -20.97
C GLU A 41 12.64 1.68 -19.76
N LEU A 42 13.54 1.69 -18.78
CA LEU A 42 13.43 2.48 -17.56
C LEU A 42 14.03 3.89 -17.69
N LEU A 43 14.86 4.11 -18.70
CA LEU A 43 15.63 5.36 -18.83
C LEU A 43 14.76 6.63 -18.83
N ALA A 44 13.60 6.58 -19.47
CA ALA A 44 12.66 7.69 -19.48
C ALA A 44 12.11 8.01 -18.09
N ALA A 45 11.76 6.99 -17.32
CA ALA A 45 11.26 7.13 -15.96
C ALA A 45 12.33 7.66 -15.00
N VAL A 46 13.58 7.19 -15.15
CA VAL A 46 14.72 7.64 -14.32
C VAL A 46 15.07 9.11 -14.55
N LYS A 47 14.81 9.65 -15.74
CA LYS A 47 15.03 11.08 -16.04
C LYS A 47 14.03 12.03 -15.39
N VAL A 48 12.91 11.51 -14.90
CA VAL A 48 11.91 12.32 -14.18
C VAL A 48 12.40 12.57 -12.75
N PRO A 49 12.57 13.84 -12.32
CA PRO A 49 12.98 14.14 -10.95
C PRO A 49 11.97 13.62 -9.93
N LEU A 50 12.48 13.01 -8.87
CA LEU A 50 11.64 12.59 -7.74
C LEU A 50 11.07 13.83 -7.03
N ARG A 51 9.78 13.79 -6.73
CA ARG A 51 9.09 14.84 -5.98
C ARG A 51 8.90 14.43 -4.52
N ARG A 52 8.76 15.44 -3.65
CA ARG A 52 8.29 15.19 -2.28
C ARG A 52 6.89 14.57 -2.33
N GLY A 53 6.57 13.79 -1.31
CA GLY A 53 5.21 13.28 -1.12
C GLY A 53 4.20 14.42 -0.97
N LEU A 54 2.98 14.19 -1.42
CA LEU A 54 1.89 15.16 -1.26
C LEU A 54 1.40 15.24 0.19
N THR A 55 1.56 14.16 0.96
CA THR A 55 1.19 14.06 2.36
C THR A 55 2.44 14.10 3.22
N SER A 56 2.45 14.95 4.24
CA SER A 56 3.58 15.11 5.17
C SER A 56 3.40 14.25 6.41
N TYR A 57 4.53 13.79 6.96
CA TYR A 57 4.51 13.23 8.32
C TYR A 57 4.18 14.32 9.36
N PRO A 58 3.42 14.01 10.42
CA PRO A 58 3.10 15.00 11.49
C PRO A 58 4.33 15.47 12.27
N PHE A 59 5.43 14.72 12.17
CA PHE A 59 6.68 15.02 12.84
C PHE A 59 7.65 15.70 11.85
N ARG A 60 7.83 17.01 11.99
CA ARG A 60 8.62 17.84 11.05
C ARG A 60 10.02 17.29 10.74
N GLN A 61 10.73 16.78 11.75
CA GLN A 61 12.07 16.23 11.54
C GLN A 61 12.02 14.96 10.69
N LEU A 62 11.07 14.07 10.97
CA LEU A 62 10.84 12.85 10.19
C LEU A 62 10.44 13.19 8.76
N ASP A 63 9.55 14.15 8.57
CA ASP A 63 9.10 14.61 7.26
C ASP A 63 10.25 15.16 6.41
N ASN A 64 11.14 15.91 7.03
CA ASN A 64 12.34 16.43 6.33
C ASN A 64 13.32 15.32 5.93
N MET A 65 13.44 14.27 6.73
CA MET A 65 14.33 13.13 6.43
C MET A 65 13.75 12.21 5.36
N LEU A 66 12.45 11.97 5.37
CA LEU A 66 11.76 11.04 4.47
C LEU A 66 11.16 11.72 3.23
N TYR A 67 11.17 13.05 3.17
CA TYR A 67 10.60 13.83 2.06
C TYR A 67 9.10 13.63 1.83
N GLY A 68 8.33 13.41 2.89
CA GLY A 68 6.90 13.14 2.85
C GLY A 68 6.55 11.68 2.57
N ILE A 69 5.26 11.39 2.52
CA ILE A 69 4.70 10.06 2.26
C ILE A 69 4.45 9.94 0.75
N ARG A 70 5.01 8.92 0.11
CA ARG A 70 4.91 8.70 -1.33
C ARG A 70 4.24 7.37 -1.66
N PRO A 71 3.55 7.28 -2.80
CA PRO A 71 3.01 6.01 -3.27
C PRO A 71 4.11 4.96 -3.51
N ALA A 72 3.74 3.68 -3.40
CA ALA A 72 4.60 2.53 -3.62
C ALA A 72 5.81 2.41 -2.67
N GLU A 73 5.76 3.08 -1.51
CA GLU A 73 6.78 2.95 -0.47
C GLU A 73 6.28 2.11 0.70
N LEU A 74 7.16 1.28 1.24
CA LEU A 74 6.97 0.58 2.50
C LEU A 74 7.79 1.26 3.59
N VAL A 75 7.11 1.79 4.62
CA VAL A 75 7.76 2.41 5.78
C VAL A 75 7.57 1.50 6.99
N THR A 76 8.67 1.09 7.61
CA THR A 76 8.65 0.23 8.79
C THR A 76 9.03 1.01 10.05
N LEU A 77 8.12 1.01 11.04
CA LEU A 77 8.37 1.58 12.36
C LEU A 77 8.73 0.48 13.35
N CYS A 78 9.96 0.51 13.86
CA CYS A 78 10.45 -0.44 14.85
C CYS A 78 10.66 0.24 16.20
N ALA A 79 10.14 -0.37 17.28
CA ALA A 79 10.37 0.05 18.64
C ALA A 79 10.12 -1.10 19.61
N GLY A 80 10.67 -1.04 20.80
CA GLY A 80 10.41 -2.00 21.87
C GLY A 80 8.92 -2.07 22.26
N SER A 81 8.54 -3.11 22.99
CA SER A 81 7.18 -3.24 23.50
C SER A 81 6.84 -2.07 24.44
N GLY A 82 5.60 -1.58 24.38
CA GLY A 82 5.12 -0.49 25.25
C GLY A 82 5.61 0.92 24.89
N LEU A 83 6.45 1.10 23.87
CA LEU A 83 6.99 2.42 23.49
C LEU A 83 6.07 3.27 22.59
N GLY A 84 4.80 2.91 22.45
CA GLY A 84 3.82 3.73 21.75
C GLY A 84 3.76 3.58 20.24
N LYS A 85 4.22 2.43 19.65
CA LYS A 85 4.12 2.18 18.20
C LYS A 85 2.72 2.41 17.66
N SER A 86 1.71 1.80 18.29
CA SER A 86 0.31 1.94 17.87
C SER A 86 -0.20 3.37 18.01
N THR A 87 0.28 4.12 18.99
CA THR A 87 -0.06 5.54 19.18
C THR A 87 0.49 6.37 18.03
N ILE A 88 1.76 6.16 17.64
CA ILE A 88 2.37 6.87 16.51
C ILE A 88 1.65 6.51 15.20
N LEU A 89 1.27 5.23 15.00
CA LEU A 89 0.52 4.83 13.81
C LEU A 89 -0.86 5.52 13.74
N ARG A 90 -1.57 5.65 14.85
CA ARG A 90 -2.85 6.39 14.91
C ARG A 90 -2.65 7.89 14.62
N GLU A 91 -1.61 8.49 15.16
CA GLU A 91 -1.22 9.88 14.84
C GLU A 91 -0.97 10.08 13.34
N LEU A 92 -0.26 9.14 12.70
CA LEU A 92 -0.04 9.15 11.25
C LEU A 92 -1.37 9.06 10.49
N VAL A 93 -2.25 8.14 10.86
CA VAL A 93 -3.58 7.98 10.22
C VAL A 93 -4.38 9.27 10.31
N VAL A 94 -4.51 9.85 11.51
CA VAL A 94 -5.26 11.10 11.72
C VAL A 94 -4.64 12.25 10.93
N ALA A 95 -3.32 12.35 10.90
CA ALA A 95 -2.62 13.39 10.14
C ALA A 95 -2.85 13.25 8.63
N MET A 96 -2.82 12.03 8.11
CA MET A 96 -3.08 11.75 6.69
C MET A 96 -4.54 12.05 6.32
N LEU A 97 -5.51 11.63 7.15
CA LEU A 97 -6.93 11.93 6.93
C LEU A 97 -7.22 13.44 6.91
N LYS A 98 -6.48 14.23 7.68
CA LYS A 98 -6.63 15.70 7.70
C LYS A 98 -6.04 16.38 6.47
N GLN A 99 -4.96 15.84 5.93
CA GLN A 99 -4.26 16.45 4.79
C GLN A 99 -4.90 16.06 3.45
N ASP A 100 -5.24 14.79 3.28
CA ASP A 100 -5.88 14.26 2.08
C ASP A 100 -7.38 14.02 2.37
N LYS A 101 -8.24 14.84 1.79
CA LYS A 101 -9.71 14.78 2.02
C LYS A 101 -10.39 13.64 1.26
N ASP A 102 -9.80 13.18 0.19
CA ASP A 102 -10.35 12.16 -0.71
C ASP A 102 -9.71 10.79 -0.47
N GLY A 103 -8.59 10.73 0.23
CA GLY A 103 -7.86 9.51 0.52
C GLY A 103 -8.60 8.57 1.46
N CYS A 104 -8.48 7.27 1.17
CA CYS A 104 -8.99 6.18 2.00
C CYS A 104 -7.85 5.42 2.66
N MET A 105 -8.09 4.85 3.85
CA MET A 105 -7.09 4.11 4.61
C MET A 105 -7.60 2.73 5.01
N GLY A 106 -6.81 1.70 4.69
CA GLY A 106 -6.99 0.36 5.22
C GLY A 106 -6.14 0.16 6.47
N LEU A 107 -6.75 -0.25 7.57
CA LEU A 107 -6.09 -0.47 8.84
C LEU A 107 -6.15 -1.93 9.26
N MET A 108 -5.01 -2.49 9.65
CA MET A 108 -4.89 -3.84 10.15
C MET A 108 -4.12 -3.82 11.48
N PHE A 109 -4.83 -3.87 12.59
CA PHE A 109 -4.24 -3.99 13.94
C PHE A 109 -4.48 -5.39 14.47
N LEU A 110 -3.43 -6.20 14.53
CA LEU A 110 -3.55 -7.63 14.87
C LEU A 110 -3.63 -7.87 16.39
N GLU A 111 -3.27 -6.88 17.21
CA GLU A 111 -3.23 -6.97 18.67
C GLU A 111 -4.45 -6.32 19.35
N GLU A 112 -5.34 -5.69 18.59
CA GLU A 112 -6.51 -5.00 19.14
C GLU A 112 -7.72 -5.07 18.18
N THR A 113 -8.92 -4.88 18.76
CA THR A 113 -10.15 -4.89 17.98
C THR A 113 -10.31 -3.61 17.14
N PRO A 114 -11.05 -3.65 16.01
CA PRO A 114 -11.38 -2.46 15.21
C PRO A 114 -12.03 -1.35 16.03
N GLU A 115 -12.93 -1.69 16.97
CA GLU A 115 -13.57 -0.74 17.87
C GLU A 115 -12.53 0.02 18.71
N ARG A 116 -11.55 -0.69 19.30
CA ARG A 116 -10.49 -0.06 20.11
C ARG A 116 -9.62 0.84 19.26
N THR A 117 -9.32 0.45 18.04
CA THR A 117 -8.55 1.28 17.09
C THR A 117 -9.33 2.54 16.75
N LEU A 118 -10.61 2.43 16.36
CA LEU A 118 -11.45 3.58 16.04
C LEU A 118 -11.61 4.54 17.23
N ARG A 119 -11.85 3.99 18.43
CA ARG A 119 -11.89 4.79 19.67
C ARG A 119 -10.60 5.56 19.90
N GLY A 120 -9.44 4.96 19.61
CA GLY A 120 -8.14 5.62 19.68
C GLY A 120 -7.99 6.75 18.67
N LEU A 121 -8.45 6.57 17.42
CA LEU A 121 -8.41 7.62 16.37
C LEU A 121 -9.30 8.82 16.73
N ILE A 122 -10.55 8.57 17.10
CA ILE A 122 -11.50 9.62 17.52
C ILE A 122 -10.99 10.35 18.76
N GLY A 123 -10.44 9.60 19.73
CA GLY A 123 -9.87 10.18 20.95
C GLY A 123 -8.70 11.14 20.66
N LEU A 124 -7.84 10.82 19.70
CA LEU A 124 -6.77 11.71 19.24
C LEU A 124 -7.33 13.00 18.64
N GLU A 125 -8.37 12.92 17.81
CA GLU A 125 -8.99 14.11 17.21
C GLU A 125 -9.72 14.98 18.23
N MET A 126 -10.35 14.37 19.24
CA MET A 126 -10.98 15.06 20.36
C MET A 126 -9.97 15.61 21.37
N ASN A 127 -8.72 15.18 21.29
CA ASN A 127 -7.71 15.39 22.34
C ASN A 127 -8.21 14.93 23.72
N LYS A 128 -8.92 13.80 23.74
CA LYS A 128 -9.49 13.18 24.95
C LYS A 128 -9.14 11.68 24.98
N PRO A 129 -8.74 11.14 26.13
CA PRO A 129 -8.43 9.71 26.25
C PRO A 129 -9.71 8.86 26.41
N ILE A 130 -10.60 8.88 25.41
CA ILE A 130 -11.92 8.21 25.44
C ILE A 130 -11.84 6.68 25.54
N HIS A 131 -10.64 6.12 25.52
CA HIS A 131 -10.36 4.71 25.76
C HIS A 131 -10.24 4.39 27.27
N LEU A 132 -10.20 5.42 28.14
CA LEU A 132 -10.17 5.25 29.59
C LEU A 132 -11.57 5.40 30.19
N PRO A 133 -11.90 4.60 31.24
CA PRO A 133 -13.26 4.57 31.83
C PRO A 133 -13.74 5.91 32.39
N ASP A 134 -12.83 6.69 32.96
CA ASP A 134 -13.15 7.93 33.68
C ASP A 134 -13.04 9.19 32.80
N CYS A 135 -12.98 9.00 31.49
CA CYS A 135 -12.93 10.14 30.55
C CYS A 135 -14.32 10.75 30.36
N ASP A 136 -14.43 12.05 30.60
CA ASP A 136 -15.67 12.80 30.36
C ASP A 136 -15.78 13.17 28.88
N TYR A 137 -16.76 12.55 28.19
CA TYR A 137 -17.14 12.85 26.81
C TYR A 137 -18.59 12.47 26.57
N SER A 138 -19.24 13.15 25.62
CA SER A 138 -20.59 12.82 25.23
C SER A 138 -20.66 12.03 23.92
N PRO A 139 -21.70 11.19 23.71
CA PRO A 139 -21.91 10.52 22.41
C PRO A 139 -21.95 11.48 21.23
N GLU A 140 -22.54 12.67 21.43
CA GLU A 140 -22.68 13.69 20.39
C GLU A 140 -21.31 14.28 19.98
N GLU A 141 -20.34 14.34 20.89
CA GLU A 141 -18.96 14.74 20.57
C GLU A 141 -18.30 13.70 19.67
N VAL A 142 -18.50 12.41 19.95
CA VAL A 142 -18.00 11.30 19.14
C VAL A 142 -18.61 11.34 17.76
N ASP A 143 -19.95 11.45 17.66
CA ASP A 143 -20.67 11.52 16.39
C ASP A 143 -20.19 12.70 15.54
N ARG A 144 -19.98 13.86 16.16
CA ARG A 144 -19.49 15.04 15.45
C ARG A 144 -18.13 14.79 14.80
N VAL A 145 -17.17 14.21 15.53
CA VAL A 145 -15.84 13.90 15.00
C VAL A 145 -15.92 12.81 13.93
N TYR A 146 -16.72 11.77 14.17
CA TYR A 146 -16.91 10.67 13.24
C TYR A 146 -17.39 11.16 11.87
N HIS A 147 -18.43 12.01 11.87
CA HIS A 147 -18.99 12.54 10.63
C HIS A 147 -18.12 13.64 10.00
N ALA A 148 -17.47 14.48 10.80
CA ALA A 148 -16.59 15.56 10.29
C ALA A 148 -15.38 14.98 9.52
N THR A 149 -14.84 13.86 9.96
CA THR A 149 -13.72 13.18 9.31
C THR A 149 -14.18 12.18 8.24
N ASN A 150 -15.51 11.91 8.18
CA ASN A 150 -16.12 10.94 7.27
C ASN A 150 -15.50 9.55 7.39
N TYR A 151 -15.34 9.06 8.63
CA TYR A 151 -14.73 7.76 8.92
C TYR A 151 -15.41 6.62 8.16
N GLU A 152 -16.73 6.64 8.03
CA GLU A 152 -17.54 5.63 7.34
C GLU A 152 -17.07 5.32 5.92
N ASN A 153 -16.67 6.35 5.17
CA ASN A 153 -16.29 6.20 3.76
C ASN A 153 -14.77 6.22 3.53
N ARG A 154 -14.00 6.51 4.57
CA ARG A 154 -12.56 6.76 4.42
C ARG A 154 -11.67 5.80 5.19
N VAL A 155 -12.20 5.07 6.18
CA VAL A 155 -11.40 4.16 7.00
C VAL A 155 -12.00 2.76 6.95
N PHE A 156 -11.18 1.79 6.56
CA PHE A 156 -11.56 0.40 6.45
C PHE A 156 -10.72 -0.44 7.41
N PHE A 157 -11.36 -1.26 8.22
CA PHE A 157 -10.68 -2.12 9.16
C PHE A 157 -10.66 -3.55 8.64
N TRP A 158 -9.48 -4.18 8.72
CA TRP A 158 -9.39 -5.62 8.59
C TRP A 158 -9.58 -6.25 9.97
N ASP A 159 -10.73 -6.89 10.19
CA ASP A 159 -11.03 -7.60 11.44
C ASP A 159 -10.47 -9.02 11.40
N ALA A 160 -9.18 -9.14 11.76
CA ALA A 160 -8.49 -10.43 11.89
C ALA A 160 -8.11 -10.74 13.34
N PHE A 161 -8.63 -9.98 14.32
CA PHE A 161 -8.33 -10.17 15.72
C PHE A 161 -8.78 -11.57 16.21
N GLY A 162 -7.81 -12.38 16.63
CA GLY A 162 -8.07 -13.74 17.08
C GLY A 162 -8.48 -14.75 16.00
N SER A 163 -8.48 -14.37 14.71
CA SER A 163 -8.71 -15.31 13.62
C SER A 163 -7.39 -15.94 13.18
N ASN A 164 -7.33 -17.27 13.13
CA ASN A 164 -6.29 -17.96 12.37
C ASN A 164 -6.55 -17.69 10.89
N PHE A 165 -5.50 -17.32 10.13
CA PHE A 165 -5.55 -17.11 8.68
C PHE A 165 -6.01 -18.32 7.83
N ALA A 166 -6.55 -19.35 8.46
CA ALA A 166 -7.06 -20.57 7.85
C ALA A 166 -8.59 -20.52 7.61
N ARG A 167 -9.10 -19.43 7.00
CA ARG A 167 -10.43 -19.44 6.38
C ARG A 167 -10.26 -19.01 4.92
N SER A 168 -9.85 -19.99 4.12
CA SER A 168 -10.01 -19.97 2.67
C SER A 168 -11.47 -20.11 2.28
#